data_e8bdcd235f8b09fd3bbc3129636e7c71
#
_entry.id   e8bdcd235f8b09fd3bbc3129636e7c71
#
_cell.length_a   1.000
_cell.length_b   1.000
_cell.length_c   1.000
_cell.angle_alpha   90.00
_cell.angle_beta   90.00
_cell.angle_gamma   90.00
#
_symmetry.space_group_name_H-M   'P 1'
#
loop_
_entity.id
_entity.type
_entity.pdbx_description
1 polymer ?
#
loop_
_entity_poly.entity_id
_entity_poly.type
_entity_poly.pdbx_seq_one_letter_code
_entity_poly.pdbx_strand_id
1 'polypeptide(L)'
;MSIEQQAVELIAQTLRDKPAANLMLATGSTMEPVYALLREAGLDFSLANTFNLDEYLDGNQFREFMNAQLFEHVNICAENVHFPALGYDALIAEAGGIDLCILGIGVNGHIAFNEPGSSVNSRTRVVELDISTRVRNSQLSGAEIPSKAISVGIATILDCKQIIVVASGEEKREAVNNARYSDISDKCPASFLQTHSDVTWLVS
;
A
#
# COMPACT_ATOMS: atom_id res chain seq x y z
N MET A 1 12.52 -5.85 -18.27
CA MET A 1 12.11 -4.83 -17.27
C MET A 1 11.78 -5.59 -16.01
N SER A 2 12.41 -5.23 -14.86
CA SER A 2 12.07 -5.85 -13.57
C SER A 2 10.67 -5.46 -13.11
N ILE A 3 10.13 -6.13 -12.10
CA ILE A 3 8.79 -5.79 -11.56
C ILE A 3 8.77 -4.38 -10.94
N GLU A 4 9.88 -3.97 -10.32
CA GLU A 4 10.03 -2.63 -9.75
C GLU A 4 10.04 -1.55 -10.85
N GLN A 5 10.76 -1.80 -11.95
CA GLN A 5 10.76 -0.90 -13.11
C GLN A 5 9.37 -0.78 -13.74
N GLN A 6 8.61 -1.87 -13.78
CA GLN A 6 7.22 -1.84 -14.25
C GLN A 6 6.32 -1.04 -13.31
N ALA A 7 6.48 -1.19 -11.99
CA ALA A 7 5.74 -0.40 -11.01
C ALA A 7 6.03 1.10 -11.16
N VAL A 8 7.32 1.47 -11.30
CA VAL A 8 7.74 2.86 -11.53
C VAL A 8 7.14 3.42 -12.81
N GLU A 9 7.14 2.65 -13.92
CA GLU A 9 6.55 3.13 -15.18
C GLU A 9 5.04 3.37 -15.07
N LEU A 10 4.29 2.53 -14.34
CA LEU A 10 2.86 2.74 -14.11
C LEU A 10 2.60 3.99 -13.25
N ILE A 11 3.41 4.23 -12.21
CA ILE A 11 3.33 5.46 -11.41
C ILE A 11 3.68 6.68 -12.28
N ALA A 12 4.74 6.59 -13.08
CA ALA A 12 5.15 7.66 -13.98
C ALA A 12 4.07 7.98 -15.02
N GLN A 13 3.42 6.96 -15.57
CA GLN A 13 2.32 7.15 -16.50
C GLN A 13 1.15 7.85 -15.83
N THR A 14 0.78 7.44 -14.61
CA THR A 14 -0.29 8.07 -13.84
C THR A 14 -0.02 9.56 -13.61
N LEU A 15 1.23 9.92 -13.23
CA LEU A 15 1.62 11.32 -13.02
C LEU A 15 1.68 12.14 -14.32
N ARG A 16 2.07 11.52 -15.44
CA ARG A 16 2.03 12.18 -16.76
C ARG A 16 0.60 12.48 -17.21
N ASP A 17 -0.31 11.52 -17.02
CA ASP A 17 -1.71 11.66 -17.44
C ASP A 17 -2.49 12.59 -16.49
N LYS A 18 -2.15 12.60 -15.22
CA LYS A 18 -2.76 13.43 -14.18
C LYS A 18 -1.69 13.92 -13.20
N PRO A 19 -1.07 15.09 -13.42
CA PRO A 19 -0.06 15.63 -12.52
C PRO A 19 -0.53 15.79 -11.06
N ALA A 20 -1.82 16.09 -10.84
CA ALA A 20 -2.45 16.13 -9.51
C ALA A 20 -3.07 14.78 -9.11
N ALA A 21 -2.42 13.66 -9.45
CA ALA A 21 -2.92 12.33 -9.11
C ALA A 21 -2.86 12.07 -7.61
N ASN A 22 -3.82 11.28 -7.13
CA ASN A 22 -3.87 10.76 -5.78
C ASN A 22 -3.28 9.35 -5.78
N LEU A 23 -2.12 9.18 -5.18
CA LEU A 23 -1.38 7.92 -5.11
C LEU A 23 -1.52 7.31 -3.72
N MET A 24 -1.99 6.07 -3.62
CA MET A 24 -2.00 5.32 -2.36
C MET A 24 -0.77 4.42 -2.30
N LEU A 25 0.03 4.56 -1.24
CA LEU A 25 1.38 3.99 -1.15
C LEU A 25 1.51 3.04 0.03
N ALA A 26 2.21 1.92 -0.21
CA ALA A 26 2.56 0.94 0.82
C ALA A 26 3.94 1.19 1.41
N THR A 27 4.15 0.77 2.65
CA THR A 27 5.48 0.64 3.27
C THR A 27 6.03 -0.78 3.13
N GLY A 28 7.25 -1.00 3.60
CA GLY A 28 7.87 -2.32 3.72
C GLY A 28 8.95 -2.62 2.67
N SER A 29 9.74 -3.66 2.95
CA SER A 29 10.94 -4.01 2.18
C SER A 29 10.67 -4.32 0.70
N THR A 30 9.49 -4.80 0.34
CA THR A 30 9.10 -5.02 -1.06
C THR A 30 9.04 -3.70 -1.85
N MET A 31 8.76 -2.58 -1.18
CA MET A 31 8.64 -1.26 -1.81
C MET A 31 9.96 -0.49 -1.88
N GLU A 32 10.95 -0.81 -1.04
CA GLU A 32 12.24 -0.10 -1.03
C GLU A 32 12.90 -0.01 -2.42
N PRO A 33 13.00 -1.11 -3.22
CA PRO A 33 13.56 -1.02 -4.57
C PRO A 33 12.71 -0.17 -5.52
N VAL A 34 11.38 -0.15 -5.35
CA VAL A 34 10.48 0.71 -6.15
C VAL A 34 10.76 2.17 -5.83
N TYR A 35 10.82 2.52 -4.53
CA TYR A 35 11.12 3.90 -4.11
C TYR A 35 12.53 4.34 -4.50
N ALA A 36 13.51 3.44 -4.45
CA ALA A 36 14.85 3.73 -4.93
C ALA A 36 14.85 4.16 -6.41
N LEU A 37 14.13 3.45 -7.25
CA LEU A 37 13.99 3.78 -8.67
C LEU A 37 13.15 5.06 -8.90
N LEU A 38 12.12 5.30 -8.08
CA LEU A 38 11.31 6.53 -8.17
C LEU A 38 12.13 7.79 -7.89
N ARG A 39 13.07 7.73 -6.91
CA ARG A 39 13.99 8.83 -6.62
C ARG A 39 14.86 9.22 -7.81
N GLU A 40 15.24 8.24 -8.62
CA GLU A 40 16.10 8.41 -9.79
C GLU A 40 15.31 8.78 -11.07
N ALA A 41 14.00 8.57 -11.06
CA ALA A 41 13.16 8.71 -12.27
C ALA A 41 12.92 10.17 -12.69
N GLY A 42 13.25 11.17 -11.84
CA GLY A 42 13.07 12.59 -12.15
C GLY A 42 11.61 13.00 -12.36
N LEU A 43 10.67 12.31 -11.72
CA LEU A 43 9.23 12.60 -11.83
C LEU A 43 8.86 13.83 -11.02
N ASP A 44 7.86 14.57 -11.51
CA ASP A 44 7.31 15.73 -10.83
C ASP A 44 6.14 15.31 -9.92
N PHE A 45 6.34 15.45 -8.61
CA PHE A 45 5.37 15.17 -7.56
C PHE A 45 4.74 16.46 -6.99
N SER A 46 5.10 17.64 -7.50
CA SER A 46 4.72 18.94 -6.88
C SER A 46 3.22 19.15 -6.74
N LEU A 47 2.42 18.56 -7.63
CA LEU A 47 0.95 18.63 -7.60
C LEU A 47 0.29 17.34 -7.11
N ALA A 48 1.04 16.25 -6.96
CA ALA A 48 0.50 14.97 -6.54
C ALA A 48 0.11 14.98 -5.06
N ASN A 49 -0.87 14.15 -4.70
CA ASN A 49 -1.17 13.79 -3.31
C ASN A 49 -0.77 12.34 -3.06
N THR A 50 -0.26 12.07 -1.88
CA THR A 50 0.01 10.70 -1.43
C THR A 50 -0.81 10.34 -0.20
N PHE A 51 -1.33 9.12 -0.19
CA PHE A 51 -2.13 8.54 0.86
C PHE A 51 -1.48 7.21 1.28
N ASN A 52 -0.98 7.12 2.51
CA ASN A 52 -0.40 5.87 2.99
C ASN A 52 -1.50 4.88 3.40
N LEU A 53 -1.22 3.58 3.21
CA LEU A 53 -2.17 2.50 3.53
C LEU A 53 -2.40 2.33 5.03
N ASP A 54 -1.36 2.54 5.83
CA ASP A 54 -1.38 2.26 7.25
C ASP A 54 -0.34 3.07 8.02
N GLU A 55 -0.50 3.08 9.36
CA GLU A 55 0.47 3.57 10.33
C GLU A 55 0.21 2.89 11.67
N TYR A 56 1.22 2.72 12.50
CA TYR A 56 1.03 2.26 13.87
C TYR A 56 0.29 3.29 14.71
N LEU A 57 -0.66 2.82 15.52
CA LEU A 57 -1.37 3.70 16.44
C LEU A 57 -0.39 4.22 17.49
N ASP A 58 -0.42 5.53 17.73
CA ASP A 58 0.52 6.23 18.60
C ASP A 58 2.00 6.15 18.15
N GLY A 59 2.23 5.88 16.85
CA GLY A 59 3.54 5.81 16.21
C GLY A 59 3.64 6.67 14.96
N ASN A 60 4.84 6.72 14.38
CA ASN A 60 5.15 7.42 13.14
C ASN A 60 6.18 6.66 12.29
N GLN A 61 6.34 5.35 12.57
CA GLN A 61 7.39 4.54 11.95
C GLN A 61 7.23 4.45 10.43
N PHE A 62 5.99 4.38 9.94
CA PHE A 62 5.75 4.33 8.50
C PHE A 62 5.92 5.70 7.85
N ARG A 63 5.59 6.78 8.57
CA ARG A 63 5.91 8.14 8.13
C ARG A 63 7.42 8.34 8.04
N GLU A 64 8.18 7.92 9.03
CA GLU A 64 9.64 7.98 9.01
C GLU A 64 10.22 7.16 7.86
N PHE A 65 9.72 5.94 7.65
CA PHE A 65 10.09 5.10 6.52
C PHE A 65 9.83 5.82 5.19
N MET A 66 8.64 6.35 4.97
CA MET A 66 8.28 7.02 3.72
C MET A 66 9.08 8.30 3.49
N ASN A 67 9.35 9.07 4.53
CA ASN A 67 10.24 10.23 4.44
C ASN A 67 11.62 9.81 3.96
N ALA A 68 12.25 8.85 4.63
CA ALA A 68 13.58 8.36 4.29
C ALA A 68 13.65 7.68 2.92
N GLN A 69 12.59 6.95 2.52
CA GLN A 69 12.59 6.21 1.27
C GLN A 69 12.14 7.02 0.06
N LEU A 70 11.29 8.03 0.23
CA LEU A 70 10.72 8.75 -0.91
C LEU A 70 10.59 10.26 -0.68
N PHE A 71 9.87 10.71 0.35
CA PHE A 71 9.37 12.08 0.40
C PHE A 71 10.46 13.14 0.54
N GLU A 72 11.59 12.83 1.22
CA GLU A 72 12.74 13.74 1.32
C GLU A 72 13.56 13.83 0.02
N HIS A 73 13.27 12.99 -0.97
CA HIS A 73 14.04 12.89 -2.21
C HIS A 73 13.29 13.33 -3.46
N VAL A 74 12.00 13.68 -3.33
CA VAL A 74 11.15 14.16 -4.43
C VAL A 74 10.53 15.50 -4.06
N ASN A 75 10.00 16.22 -5.05
CA ASN A 75 9.47 17.57 -4.86
C ASN A 75 8.00 17.62 -4.41
N ILE A 76 7.55 16.62 -3.63
CA ILE A 76 6.18 16.62 -3.10
C ILE A 76 6.02 17.70 -2.02
N CYS A 77 4.88 18.39 -2.01
CA CYS A 77 4.53 19.33 -0.95
C CYS A 77 4.12 18.57 0.33
N ALA A 78 4.60 18.99 1.48
CA ALA A 78 4.34 18.30 2.75
C ALA A 78 2.83 18.24 3.09
N GLU A 79 2.05 19.25 2.72
CA GLU A 79 0.60 19.31 2.87
C GLU A 79 -0.15 18.26 2.02
N ASN A 80 0.49 17.73 1.00
CA ASN A 80 -0.06 16.70 0.10
C ASN A 80 0.29 15.27 0.55
N VAL A 81 0.95 15.11 1.70
CA VAL A 81 1.35 13.81 2.25
C VAL A 81 0.41 13.42 3.39
N HIS A 82 -0.42 12.41 3.17
CA HIS A 82 -1.47 11.99 4.10
C HIS A 82 -1.20 10.60 4.67
N PHE A 83 -1.39 10.45 5.98
CA PHE A 83 -1.35 9.17 6.68
C PHE A 83 -2.70 8.88 7.34
N PRO A 84 -3.07 7.60 7.52
CA PRO A 84 -4.36 7.23 8.06
C PRO A 84 -4.64 7.87 9.43
N ALA A 85 -5.83 8.44 9.56
CA ALA A 85 -6.36 9.06 10.76
C ALA A 85 -7.89 8.89 10.79
N LEU A 86 -8.54 9.37 11.84
CA LEU A 86 -9.99 9.44 11.86
C LEU A 86 -10.48 10.32 10.70
N GLY A 87 -11.49 9.85 9.96
CA GLY A 87 -12.03 10.56 8.80
C GLY A 87 -11.24 10.38 7.51
N TYR A 88 -10.28 9.46 7.46
CA TYR A 88 -9.39 9.28 6.30
C TYR A 88 -10.13 8.95 4.99
N ASP A 89 -11.18 8.09 5.04
CA ASP A 89 -12.01 7.81 3.85
C ASP A 89 -12.75 9.06 3.35
N ALA A 90 -13.16 9.96 4.25
CA ALA A 90 -13.76 11.23 3.85
C ALA A 90 -12.72 12.15 3.16
N LEU A 91 -11.51 12.23 3.72
CA LEU A 91 -10.39 12.97 3.10
C LEU A 91 -10.08 12.44 1.70
N ILE A 92 -10.02 11.11 1.53
CA ILE A 92 -9.81 10.48 0.22
C ILE A 92 -10.95 10.86 -0.74
N ALA A 93 -12.19 10.82 -0.28
CA ALA A 93 -13.36 11.17 -1.10
C ALA A 93 -13.35 12.66 -1.50
N GLU A 94 -13.00 13.56 -0.59
CA GLU A 94 -12.87 15.00 -0.85
C GLU A 94 -11.75 15.31 -1.86
N ALA A 95 -10.67 14.52 -1.86
CA ALA A 95 -9.61 14.61 -2.85
C ALA A 95 -10.00 14.04 -4.23
N GLY A 96 -11.20 13.45 -4.37
CA GLY A 96 -11.69 12.85 -5.62
C GLY A 96 -11.34 11.37 -5.81
N GLY A 97 -11.03 10.67 -4.72
CA GLY A 97 -10.65 9.26 -4.71
C GLY A 97 -9.20 9.01 -5.09
N ILE A 98 -8.78 7.75 -5.08
CA ILE A 98 -7.41 7.33 -5.40
C ILE A 98 -7.31 6.95 -6.88
N ASP A 99 -6.34 7.54 -7.57
CA ASP A 99 -6.07 7.23 -8.99
C ASP A 99 -5.28 5.94 -9.14
N LEU A 100 -4.26 5.73 -8.31
CA LEU A 100 -3.43 4.53 -8.32
C LEU A 100 -3.09 4.10 -6.89
N CYS A 101 -3.34 2.82 -6.58
CA CYS A 101 -2.93 2.19 -5.34
C CYS A 101 -1.81 1.18 -5.61
N ILE A 102 -0.69 1.26 -4.89
CA ILE A 102 0.35 0.25 -4.91
C ILE A 102 0.36 -0.55 -3.61
N LEU A 103 0.26 -1.87 -3.73
CA LEU A 103 0.14 -2.81 -2.62
C LEU A 103 1.31 -3.80 -2.60
N GLY A 104 1.74 -4.17 -1.38
CA GLY A 104 2.37 -5.47 -1.15
C GLY A 104 1.32 -6.54 -0.82
N ILE A 105 1.74 -7.79 -0.80
CA ILE A 105 0.95 -8.92 -0.27
C ILE A 105 1.74 -9.65 0.80
N GLY A 106 1.09 -9.98 1.90
CA GLY A 106 1.66 -10.82 2.94
C GLY A 106 1.65 -12.31 2.58
N VAL A 107 2.45 -13.10 3.27
CA VAL A 107 2.53 -14.58 3.05
C VAL A 107 1.22 -15.32 3.35
N ASN A 108 0.34 -14.72 4.16
CA ASN A 108 -1.00 -15.23 4.48
C ASN A 108 -2.10 -14.56 3.63
N GLY A 109 -1.73 -13.78 2.62
CA GLY A 109 -2.66 -13.10 1.73
C GLY A 109 -3.24 -11.79 2.26
N HIS A 110 -2.71 -11.22 3.35
CA HIS A 110 -3.14 -9.90 3.80
C HIS A 110 -2.69 -8.79 2.85
N ILE A 111 -3.45 -7.70 2.80
CA ILE A 111 -3.12 -6.44 2.11
C ILE A 111 -3.30 -5.28 3.09
N ALA A 112 -2.31 -4.38 3.19
CA ALA A 112 -2.18 -3.45 4.33
C ALA A 112 -2.31 -4.26 5.65
N PHE A 113 -2.92 -3.73 6.71
CA PHE A 113 -3.21 -4.53 7.90
C PHE A 113 -4.62 -5.19 7.86
N ASN A 114 -5.08 -5.58 6.67
CA ASN A 114 -6.26 -6.42 6.54
C ASN A 114 -5.85 -7.90 6.58
N GLU A 115 -5.74 -8.44 7.79
CA GLU A 115 -5.42 -9.85 8.07
C GLU A 115 -6.58 -10.78 7.69
N PRO A 116 -6.35 -12.11 7.54
CA PRO A 116 -7.40 -13.11 7.37
C PRO A 116 -8.56 -12.92 8.36
N GLY A 117 -9.80 -12.95 7.85
CA GLY A 117 -11.02 -12.62 8.58
C GLY A 117 -11.47 -11.17 8.44
N SER A 118 -10.71 -10.31 7.73
CA SER A 118 -11.12 -8.93 7.47
C SER A 118 -12.32 -8.88 6.52
N SER A 119 -13.32 -8.07 6.87
CA SER A 119 -14.51 -7.87 6.04
C SER A 119 -14.19 -7.14 4.74
N VAL A 120 -14.75 -7.61 3.61
CA VAL A 120 -14.68 -6.92 2.32
C VAL A 120 -15.24 -5.50 2.38
N ASN A 121 -16.19 -5.23 3.28
CA ASN A 121 -16.81 -3.91 3.47
C ASN A 121 -16.04 -3.02 4.44
N SER A 122 -14.87 -3.46 4.92
CA SER A 122 -14.08 -2.67 5.88
C SER A 122 -13.61 -1.36 5.26
N ARG A 123 -13.69 -0.30 6.04
CA ARG A 123 -13.15 1.04 5.77
C ARG A 123 -11.92 1.29 6.64
N THR A 124 -11.32 2.47 6.53
CA THR A 124 -10.20 2.87 7.39
C THR A 124 -10.58 2.78 8.86
N ARG A 125 -9.80 2.02 9.62
CA ARG A 125 -10.11 1.70 11.00
C ARG A 125 -8.86 1.36 11.82
N VAL A 126 -8.99 1.44 13.13
CA VAL A 126 -8.01 0.85 14.04
C VAL A 126 -8.15 -0.67 14.00
N VAL A 127 -7.03 -1.35 13.89
CA VAL A 127 -6.90 -2.81 13.90
C VAL A 127 -5.96 -3.25 15.02
N GLU A 128 -6.22 -4.42 15.59
CA GLU A 128 -5.27 -5.11 16.46
C GLU A 128 -4.34 -5.96 15.60
N LEU A 129 -3.05 -5.85 15.84
CA LEU A 129 -2.05 -6.60 15.08
C LEU A 129 -1.88 -7.99 15.68
N ASP A 130 -1.92 -9.00 14.82
CA ASP A 130 -1.60 -10.37 15.21
C ASP A 130 -0.17 -10.47 15.78
N ILE A 131 0.02 -11.38 16.75
CA ILE A 131 1.32 -11.57 17.40
C ILE A 131 2.39 -11.96 16.37
N SER A 132 2.04 -12.77 15.38
CA SER A 132 2.97 -13.19 14.32
C SER A 132 3.42 -12.02 13.45
N THR A 133 2.50 -11.11 13.10
CA THR A 133 2.79 -9.87 12.37
C THR A 133 3.70 -8.95 13.19
N ARG A 134 3.42 -8.78 14.48
CA ARG A 134 4.25 -7.98 15.39
C ARG A 134 5.66 -8.54 15.51
N VAL A 135 5.80 -9.85 15.72
CA VAL A 135 7.10 -10.52 15.82
C VAL A 135 7.91 -10.35 14.54
N ARG A 136 7.28 -10.58 13.37
CA ARG A 136 7.94 -10.42 12.07
C ARG A 136 8.39 -8.97 11.85
N ASN A 137 7.53 -8.01 12.09
CA ASN A 137 7.88 -6.59 11.90
C ASN A 137 8.95 -6.12 12.89
N SER A 138 8.93 -6.63 14.14
CA SER A 138 9.98 -6.35 15.11
C SER A 138 11.34 -6.92 14.68
N GLN A 139 11.36 -8.12 14.09
CA GLN A 139 12.59 -8.70 13.54
C GLN A 139 13.15 -7.89 12.36
N LEU A 140 12.28 -7.34 11.52
CA LEU A 140 12.69 -6.54 10.37
C LEU A 140 13.17 -5.13 10.77
N SER A 141 12.48 -4.49 11.70
CA SER A 141 12.79 -3.10 12.11
C SER A 141 13.80 -2.99 13.25
N GLY A 142 13.99 -4.07 14.04
CA GLY A 142 14.78 -4.04 15.27
C GLY A 142 14.12 -3.26 16.42
N ALA A 143 12.85 -2.86 16.27
CA ALA A 143 12.09 -2.07 17.25
C ALA A 143 10.90 -2.86 17.82
N GLU A 144 10.41 -2.43 18.97
CA GLU A 144 9.14 -2.93 19.50
C GLU A 144 7.98 -2.42 18.66
N ILE A 145 7.10 -3.34 18.23
CA ILE A 145 5.94 -3.03 17.38
C ILE A 145 4.71 -2.82 18.26
N PRO A 146 3.99 -1.69 18.12
CA PRO A 146 2.72 -1.46 18.80
C PRO A 146 1.71 -2.58 18.56
N SER A 147 0.78 -2.76 19.49
CA SER A 147 -0.27 -3.78 19.36
C SER A 147 -1.38 -3.37 18.40
N LYS A 148 -1.46 -2.09 18.05
CA LYS A 148 -2.53 -1.53 17.21
C LYS A 148 -1.95 -0.68 16.09
N ALA A 149 -2.67 -0.68 14.98
CA ALA A 149 -2.41 0.19 13.84
C ALA A 149 -3.72 0.80 13.33
N ILE A 150 -3.62 1.87 12.55
CA ILE A 150 -4.72 2.35 11.73
C ILE A 150 -4.43 1.98 10.29
N SER A 151 -5.39 1.39 9.60
CA SER A 151 -5.20 0.84 8.25
C SER A 151 -6.42 1.11 7.39
N VAL A 152 -6.20 1.42 6.12
CA VAL A 152 -7.29 1.43 5.12
C VAL A 152 -7.93 0.04 5.07
N GLY A 153 -9.23 0.01 4.86
CA GLY A 153 -9.99 -1.22 4.72
C GLY A 153 -9.99 -1.76 3.28
N ILE A 154 -10.47 -2.99 3.12
CA ILE A 154 -10.55 -3.64 1.81
C ILE A 154 -11.45 -2.84 0.87
N ALA A 155 -12.61 -2.36 1.33
CA ALA A 155 -13.49 -1.53 0.51
C ALA A 155 -12.83 -0.22 0.06
N THR A 156 -12.02 0.41 0.91
CA THR A 156 -11.26 1.62 0.54
C THR A 156 -10.24 1.32 -0.55
N ILE A 157 -9.57 0.16 -0.48
CA ILE A 157 -8.64 -0.31 -1.52
C ILE A 157 -9.38 -0.59 -2.82
N LEU A 158 -10.53 -1.27 -2.76
CA LEU A 158 -11.35 -1.60 -3.92
C LEU A 158 -12.00 -0.38 -4.60
N ASP A 159 -12.12 0.75 -3.90
CA ASP A 159 -12.59 2.02 -4.48
C ASP A 159 -11.51 2.76 -5.30
N CYS A 160 -10.26 2.32 -5.29
CA CYS A 160 -9.19 2.90 -6.11
C CYS A 160 -9.47 2.65 -7.59
N LYS A 161 -9.05 3.57 -8.48
CA LYS A 161 -9.27 3.40 -9.93
C LYS A 161 -8.41 2.30 -10.54
N GLN A 162 -7.15 2.23 -10.11
CA GLN A 162 -6.18 1.22 -10.51
C GLN A 162 -5.43 0.69 -9.30
N ILE A 163 -5.12 -0.60 -9.30
CA ILE A 163 -4.36 -1.26 -8.24
C ILE A 163 -3.17 -1.99 -8.86
N ILE A 164 -1.99 -1.79 -8.27
CA ILE A 164 -0.78 -2.55 -8.58
C ILE A 164 -0.42 -3.38 -7.35
N VAL A 165 -0.30 -4.68 -7.51
CA VAL A 165 0.22 -5.58 -6.47
C VAL A 165 1.65 -5.96 -6.81
N VAL A 166 2.60 -5.63 -5.93
CA VAL A 166 4.01 -6.02 -6.08
C VAL A 166 4.32 -7.15 -5.12
N ALA A 167 4.79 -8.25 -5.65
CA ALA A 167 5.18 -9.42 -4.86
C ALA A 167 6.50 -9.99 -5.37
N SER A 168 7.49 -10.09 -4.49
CA SER A 168 8.78 -10.71 -4.78
C SER A 168 9.12 -11.75 -3.71
N GLY A 169 9.76 -12.82 -4.13
CA GLY A 169 10.19 -13.92 -3.26
C GLY A 169 9.27 -15.14 -3.32
N GLU A 170 9.91 -16.30 -3.27
CA GLU A 170 9.24 -17.62 -3.34
C GLU A 170 8.21 -17.82 -2.23
N GLU A 171 8.46 -17.23 -1.05
CA GLU A 171 7.57 -17.34 0.12
C GLU A 171 6.19 -16.68 -0.10
N LYS A 172 6.05 -15.83 -1.10
CA LYS A 172 4.79 -15.16 -1.44
C LYS A 172 4.00 -15.88 -2.55
N ARG A 173 4.60 -16.84 -3.22
CA ARG A 173 4.02 -17.53 -4.38
C ARG A 173 2.66 -18.15 -4.05
N GLU A 174 2.54 -18.82 -2.91
CA GLU A 174 1.27 -19.44 -2.50
C GLU A 174 0.19 -18.39 -2.25
N ALA A 175 0.52 -17.32 -1.53
CA ALA A 175 -0.41 -16.21 -1.26
C ALA A 175 -0.89 -15.55 -2.55
N VAL A 176 0.02 -15.30 -3.51
CA VAL A 176 -0.30 -14.74 -4.83
C VAL A 176 -1.20 -15.68 -5.62
N ASN A 177 -0.92 -16.99 -5.64
CA ASN A 177 -1.75 -17.96 -6.33
C ASN A 177 -3.15 -18.03 -5.71
N ASN A 178 -3.25 -18.07 -4.37
CA ASN A 178 -4.52 -18.07 -3.68
C ASN A 178 -5.31 -16.78 -3.96
N ALA A 179 -4.65 -15.63 -3.93
CA ALA A 179 -5.29 -14.34 -4.21
C ALA A 179 -5.84 -14.23 -5.64
N ARG A 180 -5.17 -14.86 -6.62
CA ARG A 180 -5.53 -14.70 -8.05
C ARG A 180 -6.45 -15.78 -8.60
N TYR A 181 -6.36 -17.01 -8.07
CA TYR A 181 -6.91 -18.18 -8.73
C TYR A 181 -7.77 -19.07 -7.84
N SER A 182 -7.76 -18.87 -6.50
CA SER A 182 -8.64 -19.58 -5.58
C SER A 182 -9.97 -18.83 -5.40
N ASP A 183 -10.92 -19.47 -4.71
CA ASP A 183 -12.19 -18.84 -4.37
C ASP A 183 -11.95 -17.58 -3.53
N ILE A 184 -12.75 -16.54 -3.80
CA ILE A 184 -12.72 -15.30 -3.04
C ILE A 184 -13.16 -15.60 -1.61
N SER A 185 -12.31 -15.25 -0.64
CA SER A 185 -12.54 -15.54 0.76
C SER A 185 -11.82 -14.55 1.67
N ASP A 186 -12.39 -14.28 2.82
CA ASP A 186 -11.75 -13.53 3.90
C ASP A 186 -10.51 -14.22 4.49
N LYS A 187 -10.34 -15.53 4.24
CA LYS A 187 -9.12 -16.26 4.60
C LYS A 187 -7.89 -15.82 3.81
N CYS A 188 -8.10 -15.21 2.66
CA CYS A 188 -7.07 -14.57 1.83
C CYS A 188 -7.59 -13.20 1.40
N PRO A 189 -7.41 -12.14 2.19
CA PRO A 189 -7.98 -10.82 1.90
C PRO A 189 -7.62 -10.28 0.52
N ALA A 190 -6.42 -10.55 0.01
CA ALA A 190 -6.01 -10.20 -1.35
C ALA A 190 -6.88 -10.85 -2.42
N SER A 191 -7.63 -11.94 -2.12
CA SER A 191 -8.55 -12.57 -3.09
C SER A 191 -9.70 -11.67 -3.49
N PHE A 192 -10.10 -10.71 -2.63
CA PHE A 192 -11.11 -9.72 -2.98
C PHE A 192 -10.70 -8.82 -4.15
N LEU A 193 -9.39 -8.69 -4.44
CA LEU A 193 -8.91 -7.96 -5.60
C LEU A 193 -9.39 -8.57 -6.93
N GLN A 194 -9.83 -9.84 -6.96
CA GLN A 194 -10.45 -10.44 -8.13
C GLN A 194 -11.76 -9.75 -8.54
N THR A 195 -12.40 -9.02 -7.64
CA THR A 195 -13.63 -8.26 -7.94
C THR A 195 -13.36 -6.89 -8.56
N HIS A 196 -12.12 -6.44 -8.55
CA HIS A 196 -11.73 -5.14 -9.09
C HIS A 196 -11.38 -5.25 -10.58
N SER A 197 -11.83 -4.27 -11.38
CA SER A 197 -11.71 -4.30 -12.84
C SER A 197 -10.29 -4.02 -13.37
N ASP A 198 -9.43 -3.35 -12.59
CA ASP A 198 -8.08 -2.93 -13.02
C ASP A 198 -7.04 -3.24 -11.93
N VAL A 199 -6.56 -4.49 -11.93
CA VAL A 199 -5.50 -4.95 -11.03
C VAL A 199 -4.33 -5.50 -11.84
N THR A 200 -3.18 -4.87 -11.71
CA THR A 200 -1.92 -5.33 -12.29
C THR A 200 -1.10 -6.09 -11.23
N TRP A 201 -0.78 -7.34 -11.52
CA TRP A 201 0.07 -8.18 -10.66
C TRP A 201 1.50 -8.22 -11.18
N LEU A 202 2.43 -7.64 -10.44
CA LEU A 202 3.87 -7.65 -10.70
C LEU A 202 4.52 -8.66 -9.74
N VAL A 203 4.85 -9.82 -10.25
CA VAL A 203 5.33 -10.98 -9.47
C VAL A 203 6.66 -11.49 -10.01
N SER A 204 7.61 -11.76 -9.11
CA SER A 204 8.93 -12.32 -9.46
C SER A 204 9.30 -13.50 -8.57
#